data_58f959555330d255eb6c3adeaf1792f6
#
_entry.id   58f959555330d255eb6c3adeaf1792f6
#
_cell.length_a   1.000
_cell.length_b   1.000
_cell.length_c   1.000
_cell.angle_alpha   90.00
_cell.angle_beta   90.00
_cell.angle_gamma   90.00
#
_symmetry.space_group_name_H-M   'P 1'
#
loop_
_entity.id
_entity.type
_entity.pdbx_description
1 polymer ?
#
loop_
_entity_poly.entity_id
_entity_poly.type
_entity_poly.pdbx_seq_one_letter_code
_entity_poly.pdbx_strand_id
1 'polypeptide(L)'
;GGTLNSTKSFNIRGTGTIGAGSSVSPLVLIDGMEGDMNALNPQDIENISVLKDASASSIYGSRAAGGVILITTKSGKKGKASINYNNSFRFDSPLNMPEMMDSYTWAKYMNDASVGSGAGVWFTDEKLEQIKKAQSDPTMQKMFKNSNNRWEVWDNTPLLPLGNTDWLKEQFGTSFSQEHTLSINGGDDRLQYYVSGNYLNRGGLLRHGDDSMQRYTMTGKINAQLTKWLRMTYNTRFSRQDFDSPGDLINGTDVFFHNMCRYWPILPTTDPNGNWLPESYIGRLQNGGRAKNQADRLAQQLSFVATPVKGLTLNAELNYRIVTQFNHRDWQTVYAYDCDNNPYVDINATSSVYEYSFKSNYFNPNLFAEYSHSFGEHNMKVMGGFQSEWF
;
A
#
# COMPACT_ATOMS: atom_id res chain seq x y z
N GLY A 1 -4.81 -5.04 7.35
CA GLY A 1 -5.24 -3.86 6.71
C GLY A 1 -5.81 -4.06 5.32
N GLY A 2 -6.90 -3.40 5.00
CA GLY A 2 -7.53 -3.42 3.69
C GLY A 2 -7.15 -2.23 2.80
N THR A 3 -6.26 -1.36 3.25
CA THR A 3 -5.86 -0.18 2.49
C THR A 3 -4.76 -0.50 1.48
N LEU A 4 -4.83 0.09 0.30
CA LEU A 4 -3.88 -0.13 -0.80
C LEU A 4 -2.44 0.28 -0.45
N ASN A 5 -2.27 1.29 0.41
CA ASN A 5 -0.99 1.82 0.84
C ASN A 5 -0.39 1.11 2.07
N SER A 6 -1.03 0.07 2.59
CA SER A 6 -0.46 -0.67 3.72
C SER A 6 0.80 -1.42 3.29
N THR A 7 1.92 -1.07 3.89
CA THR A 7 3.20 -1.75 3.68
C THR A 7 3.16 -3.13 4.34
N LYS A 8 3.65 -4.13 3.61
CA LYS A 8 3.83 -5.47 4.18
C LYS A 8 5.03 -5.45 5.12
N SER A 9 4.82 -5.84 6.36
CA SER A 9 5.89 -6.07 7.32
C SER A 9 6.33 -7.52 7.30
N PHE A 10 7.63 -7.74 7.47
CA PHE A 10 8.22 -9.07 7.54
C PHE A 10 8.83 -9.26 8.92
N ASN A 11 8.59 -10.39 9.52
CA ASN A 11 9.16 -10.75 10.81
C ASN A 11 9.85 -12.11 10.70
N ILE A 12 11.10 -12.17 11.18
CA ILE A 12 11.89 -13.39 11.27
C ILE A 12 12.11 -13.69 12.75
N ARG A 13 11.66 -14.86 13.24
CA ARG A 13 11.79 -15.30 14.65
C ARG A 13 10.94 -14.54 15.69
N GLY A 14 9.82 -13.91 15.29
CA GLY A 14 8.93 -13.21 16.24
C GLY A 14 9.46 -11.84 16.68
N THR A 15 8.83 -11.26 17.71
CA THR A 15 9.23 -9.96 18.29
C THR A 15 10.48 -10.15 19.15
N GLY A 16 11.66 -9.83 18.63
CA GLY A 16 12.94 -9.95 19.32
C GLY A 16 13.24 -8.83 20.33
N THR A 17 12.26 -7.96 20.64
CA THR A 17 12.43 -6.82 21.53
C THR A 17 11.45 -6.86 22.70
N ILE A 18 11.93 -6.54 23.91
CA ILE A 18 11.15 -6.51 25.16
C ILE A 18 10.37 -5.20 25.31
N GLY A 19 10.69 -4.16 24.51
CA GLY A 19 10.06 -2.84 24.60
C GLY A 19 8.74 -2.78 23.84
N ALA A 20 7.67 -2.30 24.48
CA ALA A 20 6.42 -1.98 23.82
C ALA A 20 6.67 -0.92 22.70
N GLY A 21 6.35 -1.24 21.45
CA GLY A 21 6.52 -0.33 20.32
C GLY A 21 7.84 -0.45 19.57
N SER A 22 8.80 -1.27 19.98
CA SER A 22 10.02 -1.54 19.23
C SER A 22 9.84 -2.78 18.34
N SER A 23 9.83 -2.59 17.03
CA SER A 23 9.88 -3.66 16.04
C SER A 23 11.25 -3.66 15.37
N VAL A 24 11.94 -4.80 15.40
CA VAL A 24 13.17 -4.98 14.61
C VAL A 24 12.77 -5.60 13.29
N SER A 25 12.76 -4.78 12.22
CA SER A 25 12.54 -5.27 10.87
C SER A 25 13.81 -5.93 10.34
N PRO A 26 13.70 -7.02 9.55
CA PRO A 26 14.85 -7.61 8.88
C PRO A 26 15.50 -6.61 7.92
N LEU A 27 16.82 -6.66 7.82
CA LEU A 27 17.55 -5.95 6.78
C LEU A 27 17.29 -6.61 5.43
N VAL A 28 16.77 -5.87 4.47
CA VAL A 28 16.52 -6.37 3.10
C VAL A 28 17.63 -5.88 2.19
N LEU A 29 18.37 -6.81 1.59
CA LEU A 29 19.40 -6.52 0.60
C LEU A 29 18.99 -7.05 -0.77
N ILE A 30 18.98 -6.17 -1.76
CA ILE A 30 18.65 -6.48 -3.16
C ILE A 30 19.92 -6.34 -3.98
N ASP A 31 20.46 -7.46 -4.47
CA ASP A 31 21.78 -7.55 -5.11
C ASP A 31 22.90 -6.91 -4.26
N GLY A 32 22.85 -7.10 -2.93
CA GLY A 32 23.84 -6.57 -1.98
C GLY A 32 23.55 -5.16 -1.46
N MET A 33 22.63 -4.40 -2.05
CA MET A 33 22.27 -3.05 -1.63
C MET A 33 20.96 -3.04 -0.84
N GLU A 34 20.90 -2.29 0.26
CA GLU A 34 19.68 -2.12 1.05
C GLU A 34 18.55 -1.55 0.19
N GLY A 35 17.38 -2.16 0.26
CA GLY A 35 16.24 -1.80 -0.57
C GLY A 35 14.88 -2.19 0.00
N ASP A 36 13.83 -1.70 -0.65
CA ASP A 36 12.44 -1.99 -0.31
C ASP A 36 11.90 -3.13 -1.19
N MET A 37 11.63 -4.28 -0.58
CA MET A 37 11.08 -5.44 -1.27
C MET A 37 9.69 -5.16 -1.87
N ASN A 38 8.89 -4.25 -1.29
CA ASN A 38 7.57 -3.90 -1.80
C ASN A 38 7.64 -3.10 -3.11
N ALA A 39 8.80 -2.49 -3.39
CA ALA A 39 9.07 -1.74 -4.63
C ALA A 39 9.56 -2.62 -5.78
N LEU A 40 9.88 -3.90 -5.53
CA LEU A 40 10.32 -4.82 -6.56
C LEU A 40 9.17 -5.43 -7.35
N ASN A 41 9.43 -5.70 -8.64
CA ASN A 41 8.62 -6.63 -9.40
C ASN A 41 8.99 -8.08 -8.99
N PRO A 42 8.05 -8.88 -8.46
CA PRO A 42 8.34 -10.27 -8.10
C PRO A 42 8.87 -11.13 -9.24
N GLN A 43 8.51 -10.79 -10.49
CA GLN A 43 8.97 -11.49 -11.70
C GLN A 43 10.47 -11.29 -11.99
N ASP A 44 11.10 -10.26 -11.41
CA ASP A 44 12.53 -9.99 -11.56
C ASP A 44 13.38 -10.73 -10.53
N ILE A 45 12.75 -11.39 -9.56
CA ILE A 45 13.47 -12.12 -8.51
C ILE A 45 13.91 -13.49 -9.05
N GLU A 46 15.19 -13.80 -8.89
CA GLU A 46 15.76 -15.12 -9.17
C GLU A 46 15.80 -15.99 -7.91
N ASN A 47 16.23 -15.41 -6.77
CA ASN A 47 16.35 -16.13 -5.50
C ASN A 47 16.12 -15.21 -4.31
N ILE A 48 15.56 -15.78 -3.23
CA ILE A 48 15.43 -15.16 -1.92
C ILE A 48 16.06 -16.09 -0.88
N SER A 49 17.07 -15.57 -0.17
CA SER A 49 17.71 -16.27 0.94
C SER A 49 17.45 -15.51 2.24
N VAL A 50 17.14 -16.23 3.32
CA VAL A 50 16.88 -15.63 4.62
C VAL A 50 17.94 -16.09 5.61
N LEU A 51 18.77 -15.15 6.07
CA LEU A 51 19.80 -15.40 7.09
C LEU A 51 19.18 -15.19 8.47
N LYS A 52 18.97 -16.28 9.18
CA LYS A 52 18.33 -16.28 10.50
C LYS A 52 19.34 -16.30 11.65
N ASP A 53 20.54 -16.82 11.39
CA ASP A 53 21.53 -17.08 12.43
C ASP A 53 22.46 -15.87 12.62
N ALA A 54 22.79 -15.59 13.89
CA ALA A 54 23.65 -14.47 14.25
C ALA A 54 25.04 -14.55 13.57
N SER A 55 25.58 -15.75 13.39
CA SER A 55 26.85 -15.96 12.69
C SER A 55 26.77 -15.59 11.21
N ALA A 56 25.67 -15.92 10.53
CA ALA A 56 25.48 -15.59 9.13
C ALA A 56 25.15 -14.10 8.90
N SER A 57 24.54 -13.46 9.88
CA SER A 57 24.16 -12.04 9.82
C SER A 57 25.22 -11.09 10.41
N SER A 58 26.25 -11.61 11.09
CA SER A 58 27.28 -10.83 11.78
C SER A 58 28.05 -9.85 10.89
N ILE A 59 28.24 -10.20 9.60
CA ILE A 59 28.91 -9.34 8.62
C ILE A 59 28.15 -8.03 8.33
N TYR A 60 26.85 -7.96 8.70
CA TYR A 60 25.99 -6.79 8.49
C TYR A 60 25.82 -5.92 9.75
N GLY A 61 26.50 -6.32 10.85
CA GLY A 61 26.52 -5.57 12.11
C GLY A 61 25.17 -5.47 12.80
N SER A 62 24.96 -4.40 13.56
CA SER A 62 23.74 -4.16 14.35
C SER A 62 22.46 -4.04 13.51
N ARG A 63 22.56 -3.67 12.25
CA ARG A 63 21.42 -3.57 11.31
C ARG A 63 20.77 -4.94 11.02
N ALA A 64 21.50 -6.03 11.23
CA ALA A 64 21.01 -7.39 11.02
C ALA A 64 20.38 -8.05 12.25
N ALA A 65 20.14 -7.30 13.32
CA ALA A 65 19.56 -7.84 14.56
C ALA A 65 18.20 -8.53 14.34
N GLY A 66 17.40 -8.08 13.36
CA GLY A 66 16.13 -8.69 12.95
C GLY A 66 16.27 -9.82 11.92
N GLY A 67 17.50 -10.21 11.57
CA GLY A 67 17.80 -11.11 10.45
C GLY A 67 18.05 -10.35 9.14
N VAL A 68 18.43 -11.10 8.09
CA VAL A 68 18.72 -10.51 6.77
C VAL A 68 17.97 -11.28 5.69
N ILE A 69 17.31 -10.56 4.80
CA ILE A 69 16.69 -11.08 3.59
C ILE A 69 17.55 -10.68 2.40
N LEU A 70 18.15 -11.67 1.76
CA LEU A 70 18.99 -11.47 0.55
C LEU A 70 18.13 -11.78 -0.68
N ILE A 71 17.93 -10.80 -1.53
CA ILE A 71 17.21 -10.94 -2.80
C ILE A 71 18.22 -10.80 -3.94
N THR A 72 18.28 -11.81 -4.79
CA THR A 72 19.06 -11.76 -6.03
C THR A 72 18.10 -11.57 -7.19
N THR A 73 18.34 -10.55 -8.01
CA THR A 73 17.54 -10.31 -9.23
C THR A 73 18.08 -11.13 -10.40
N LYS A 74 17.20 -11.41 -11.36
CA LYS A 74 17.54 -12.12 -12.60
C LYS A 74 18.70 -11.44 -13.33
N SER A 75 19.52 -12.25 -13.96
CA SER A 75 20.65 -11.82 -14.77
C SER A 75 20.50 -12.29 -16.21
N GLY A 76 21.24 -11.66 -17.10
CA GLY A 76 21.38 -12.13 -18.49
C GLY A 76 21.96 -13.54 -18.56
N LYS A 77 21.55 -14.31 -19.56
CA LYS A 77 22.03 -15.66 -19.83
C LYS A 77 22.64 -15.72 -21.21
N LYS A 78 23.66 -16.55 -21.38
CA LYS A 78 24.23 -16.85 -22.69
C LYS A 78 23.17 -17.48 -23.60
N GLY A 79 23.04 -16.96 -24.80
CA GLY A 79 22.09 -17.45 -25.81
C GLY A 79 21.45 -16.34 -26.62
N LYS A 80 20.59 -16.72 -27.55
CA LYS A 80 19.79 -15.77 -28.33
C LYS A 80 18.89 -14.95 -27.41
N ALA A 81 18.58 -13.74 -27.82
CA ALA A 81 17.63 -12.89 -27.11
C ALA A 81 16.28 -13.62 -26.91
N SER A 82 15.85 -13.71 -25.67
CA SER A 82 14.55 -14.27 -25.26
C SER A 82 13.68 -13.17 -24.73
N ILE A 83 12.48 -13.02 -25.27
CA ILE A 83 11.48 -12.05 -24.87
C ILE A 83 10.38 -12.78 -24.12
N ASN A 84 10.04 -12.34 -22.92
CA ASN A 84 8.94 -12.89 -22.14
C ASN A 84 7.96 -11.78 -21.80
N TYR A 85 6.68 -12.05 -22.05
CA TYR A 85 5.57 -11.18 -21.62
C TYR A 85 4.64 -11.99 -20.72
N ASN A 86 4.37 -11.45 -19.52
CA ASN A 86 3.41 -11.98 -18.58
C ASN A 86 2.37 -10.93 -18.24
N ASN A 87 1.13 -11.36 -18.12
CA ASN A 87 0.05 -10.50 -17.62
C ASN A 87 -0.76 -11.23 -16.55
N SER A 88 -1.43 -10.44 -15.71
CA SER A 88 -2.36 -10.93 -14.70
C SER A 88 -3.52 -9.96 -14.59
N PHE A 89 -4.74 -10.47 -14.65
CA PHE A 89 -5.97 -9.73 -14.40
C PHE A 89 -6.63 -10.33 -13.17
N ARG A 90 -7.04 -9.46 -12.23
CA ARG A 90 -7.60 -9.90 -10.94
C ARG A 90 -8.86 -9.09 -10.64
N PHE A 91 -9.83 -9.76 -10.05
CA PHE A 91 -10.98 -9.15 -9.42
C PHE A 91 -10.88 -9.40 -7.92
N ASP A 92 -10.72 -8.33 -7.17
CA ASP A 92 -10.58 -8.38 -5.72
C ASP A 92 -11.91 -7.98 -5.08
N SER A 93 -12.44 -8.80 -4.16
CA SER A 93 -13.67 -8.53 -3.42
C SER A 93 -13.40 -8.57 -1.92
N PRO A 94 -14.13 -7.80 -1.11
CA PRO A 94 -14.03 -7.89 0.34
C PRO A 94 -14.36 -9.30 0.82
N LEU A 95 -13.49 -9.85 1.69
CA LEU A 95 -13.72 -11.12 2.38
C LEU A 95 -14.14 -10.85 3.83
N ASN A 96 -14.97 -11.72 4.38
CA ASN A 96 -15.39 -11.69 5.79
C ASN A 96 -16.00 -10.35 6.22
N MET A 97 -16.79 -9.73 5.34
CA MET A 97 -17.55 -8.55 5.74
C MET A 97 -18.60 -8.95 6.79
N PRO A 98 -18.68 -8.21 7.91
CA PRO A 98 -19.77 -8.43 8.87
C PRO A 98 -21.14 -8.27 8.19
N GLU A 99 -22.10 -9.08 8.59
CA GLU A 99 -23.48 -8.91 8.17
C GLU A 99 -24.11 -7.79 9.00
N MET A 100 -24.64 -6.77 8.31
CA MET A 100 -25.32 -5.66 8.98
C MET A 100 -26.77 -6.04 9.26
N MET A 101 -27.26 -5.61 10.43
CA MET A 101 -28.68 -5.74 10.74
C MET A 101 -29.52 -4.91 9.77
N ASP A 102 -30.66 -5.44 9.35
CA ASP A 102 -31.67 -4.64 8.68
C ASP A 102 -32.31 -3.60 9.64
N SER A 103 -32.98 -2.60 9.10
CA SER A 103 -33.49 -1.48 9.88
C SER A 103 -34.53 -1.90 10.92
N TYR A 104 -35.36 -2.91 10.65
CA TYR A 104 -36.39 -3.39 11.60
C TYR A 104 -35.76 -4.17 12.74
N THR A 105 -34.87 -5.10 12.44
CA THR A 105 -34.12 -5.87 13.45
C THR A 105 -33.29 -4.97 14.35
N TRP A 106 -32.59 -3.97 13.74
CA TRP A 106 -31.82 -2.97 14.46
C TRP A 106 -32.71 -2.13 15.39
N ALA A 107 -33.89 -1.66 14.92
CA ALA A 107 -34.80 -0.85 15.73
C ALA A 107 -35.35 -1.63 16.94
N LYS A 108 -35.64 -2.90 16.77
CA LYS A 108 -36.01 -3.79 17.89
C LYS A 108 -34.87 -3.97 18.88
N TYR A 109 -33.65 -4.24 18.40
CA TYR A 109 -32.45 -4.35 19.22
C TYR A 109 -32.23 -3.07 20.07
N MET A 110 -32.38 -1.90 19.45
CA MET A 110 -32.27 -0.62 20.15
C MET A 110 -33.34 -0.43 21.25
N ASN A 111 -34.58 -0.86 20.99
CA ASN A 111 -35.62 -0.87 22.00
C ASN A 111 -35.27 -1.80 23.18
N ASP A 112 -34.82 -3.02 22.90
CA ASP A 112 -34.48 -4.00 23.93
C ASP A 112 -33.29 -3.48 24.76
N ALA A 113 -32.27 -2.90 24.15
CA ALA A 113 -31.15 -2.29 24.84
C ALA A 113 -31.55 -1.08 25.70
N SER A 114 -32.41 -0.21 25.18
CA SER A 114 -32.92 0.97 25.89
C SER A 114 -33.73 0.60 27.12
N VAL A 115 -34.68 -0.32 26.97
CA VAL A 115 -35.50 -0.85 28.08
C VAL A 115 -34.62 -1.56 29.11
N GLY A 116 -33.65 -2.39 28.65
CA GLY A 116 -32.71 -3.08 29.53
C GLY A 116 -31.83 -2.13 30.34
N SER A 117 -31.55 -0.92 29.86
CA SER A 117 -30.84 0.13 30.59
C SER A 117 -31.71 0.96 31.53
N GLY A 118 -33.02 0.69 31.60
CA GLY A 118 -33.99 1.44 32.41
C GLY A 118 -34.52 2.70 31.71
N ALA A 119 -34.18 2.93 30.43
CA ALA A 119 -34.76 3.98 29.61
C ALA A 119 -36.07 3.50 28.93
N GLY A 120 -36.81 4.41 28.34
CA GLY A 120 -38.03 4.05 27.59
C GLY A 120 -37.74 3.48 26.20
N VAL A 121 -38.77 3.06 25.48
CA VAL A 121 -38.63 2.62 24.08
C VAL A 121 -38.30 3.79 23.16
N TRP A 122 -37.41 3.57 22.20
CA TRP A 122 -37.09 4.55 21.16
C TRP A 122 -38.12 4.54 20.02
N PHE A 123 -38.56 3.35 19.65
CA PHE A 123 -39.49 3.12 18.55
C PHE A 123 -40.77 2.53 19.09
N THR A 124 -41.91 3.24 18.92
CA THR A 124 -43.20 2.70 19.24
C THR A 124 -43.55 1.54 18.29
N ASP A 125 -44.52 0.72 18.67
CA ASP A 125 -45.00 -0.40 17.82
C ASP A 125 -45.46 0.10 16.44
N GLU A 126 -46.13 1.25 16.40
CA GLU A 126 -46.54 1.88 15.14
C GLU A 126 -45.33 2.24 14.26
N LYS A 127 -44.25 2.77 14.87
CA LYS A 127 -43.03 3.11 14.17
C LYS A 127 -42.31 1.87 13.67
N LEU A 128 -42.24 0.80 14.45
CA LEU A 128 -41.68 -0.48 14.02
C LEU A 128 -42.40 -1.05 12.81
N GLU A 129 -43.75 -0.97 12.78
CA GLU A 129 -44.54 -1.38 11.61
C GLU A 129 -44.27 -0.49 10.37
N GLN A 130 -44.10 0.82 10.57
CA GLN A 130 -43.69 1.72 9.48
C GLN A 130 -42.29 1.34 8.90
N ILE A 131 -41.32 1.07 9.76
CA ILE A 131 -39.96 0.64 9.35
C ILE A 131 -40.06 -0.68 8.56
N LYS A 132 -40.82 -1.65 9.07
CA LYS A 132 -41.00 -2.94 8.41
C LYS A 132 -41.68 -2.80 7.04
N LYS A 133 -42.70 -1.96 6.92
CA LYS A 133 -43.37 -1.67 5.66
C LYS A 133 -42.41 -0.99 4.67
N ALA A 134 -41.63 -0.04 5.13
CA ALA A 134 -40.70 0.70 4.28
C ALA A 134 -39.59 -0.18 3.68
N GLN A 135 -39.25 -1.31 4.30
CA GLN A 135 -38.29 -2.27 3.73
C GLN A 135 -38.80 -2.93 2.43
N SER A 136 -40.09 -3.14 2.33
CA SER A 136 -40.73 -3.81 1.18
C SER A 136 -41.40 -2.84 0.19
N ASP A 137 -41.63 -1.59 0.57
CA ASP A 137 -42.26 -0.58 -0.25
C ASP A 137 -41.30 0.51 -0.68
N PRO A 138 -40.73 0.43 -1.91
CA PRO A 138 -39.82 1.44 -2.44
C PRO A 138 -40.49 2.80 -2.68
N THR A 139 -41.81 2.89 -2.72
CA THR A 139 -42.53 4.13 -2.97
C THR A 139 -42.81 4.93 -1.70
N MET A 140 -42.58 4.31 -0.55
CA MET A 140 -42.80 4.96 0.74
C MET A 140 -41.74 6.07 0.97
N GLN A 141 -42.20 7.24 1.43
CA GLN A 141 -41.33 8.33 1.80
C GLN A 141 -40.40 7.91 2.95
N LYS A 142 -39.09 8.03 2.75
CA LYS A 142 -38.08 7.55 3.68
C LYS A 142 -37.41 8.66 4.51
N MET A 143 -37.60 9.91 4.15
CA MET A 143 -37.05 11.09 4.82
C MET A 143 -38.10 12.13 5.05
N PHE A 144 -37.98 12.86 6.15
CA PHE A 144 -38.95 13.86 6.58
C PHE A 144 -38.27 15.19 6.86
N LYS A 145 -38.98 16.30 6.62
CA LYS A 145 -38.52 17.65 6.88
C LYS A 145 -38.65 17.98 8.36
N ASN A 146 -37.60 18.52 8.96
CA ASN A 146 -37.65 19.05 10.34
C ASN A 146 -37.96 20.54 10.37
N SER A 147 -38.06 21.10 11.58
CA SER A 147 -38.38 22.52 11.82
C SER A 147 -37.37 23.51 11.23
N ASN A 148 -36.13 23.06 10.99
CA ASN A 148 -35.03 23.87 10.46
C ASN A 148 -34.89 23.76 8.94
N ASN A 149 -35.92 23.27 8.25
CA ASN A 149 -35.89 23.04 6.81
C ASN A 149 -34.82 22.03 6.35
N ARG A 150 -34.40 21.12 7.22
CA ARG A 150 -33.42 20.05 6.90
C ARG A 150 -34.08 18.69 6.94
N TRP A 151 -33.44 17.73 6.29
CA TRP A 151 -33.84 16.34 6.38
C TRP A 151 -33.50 15.80 7.76
N GLU A 152 -34.51 15.15 8.41
CA GLU A 152 -34.37 14.63 9.75
C GLU A 152 -33.55 13.35 9.75
N VAL A 153 -32.51 13.29 10.58
CA VAL A 153 -31.55 12.16 10.65
C VAL A 153 -31.34 11.64 12.07
N TRP A 154 -31.47 12.48 13.09
CA TRP A 154 -31.02 12.14 14.46
C TRP A 154 -32.02 12.40 15.59
N ASP A 155 -33.15 12.99 15.31
CA ASP A 155 -34.03 13.42 16.38
C ASP A 155 -34.92 12.29 16.92
N ASN A 156 -35.19 12.32 18.25
CA ASN A 156 -36.16 11.47 18.94
C ASN A 156 -37.61 11.80 18.55
N THR A 157 -37.83 12.44 17.43
CA THR A 157 -39.15 12.77 16.95
C THR A 157 -39.81 11.56 16.23
N PRO A 158 -41.14 11.56 16.10
CA PRO A 158 -41.82 10.55 15.29
C PRO A 158 -41.44 10.57 13.79
N LEU A 159 -40.61 11.51 13.36
CA LEU A 159 -40.16 11.73 11.97
C LEU A 159 -38.91 10.97 11.57
N LEU A 160 -38.43 10.02 12.36
CA LEU A 160 -37.23 9.24 12.07
C LEU A 160 -37.21 8.67 10.66
N PRO A 161 -36.05 8.61 10.01
CA PRO A 161 -35.91 8.04 8.67
C PRO A 161 -36.37 6.58 8.59
N LEU A 162 -36.76 6.16 7.39
CA LEU A 162 -37.28 4.82 7.10
C LEU A 162 -36.46 4.09 6.03
N GLY A 163 -35.15 4.34 5.98
CA GLY A 163 -34.21 3.62 5.12
C GLY A 163 -34.01 2.16 5.55
N ASN A 164 -33.29 1.43 4.74
CA ASN A 164 -32.79 0.09 5.05
C ASN A 164 -31.45 -0.12 4.35
N THR A 165 -30.40 0.49 4.88
CA THR A 165 -29.09 0.58 4.26
C THR A 165 -28.10 -0.37 4.92
N ASP A 166 -27.52 -1.28 4.14
CA ASP A 166 -26.33 -2.03 4.54
C ASP A 166 -25.09 -1.19 4.17
N TRP A 167 -24.59 -0.43 5.15
CA TRP A 167 -23.51 0.52 4.94
C TRP A 167 -22.22 -0.11 4.45
N LEU A 168 -21.93 -1.35 4.83
CA LEU A 168 -20.72 -2.04 4.35
C LEU A 168 -20.86 -2.42 2.89
N LYS A 169 -22.01 -2.95 2.47
CA LYS A 169 -22.27 -3.26 1.06
C LYS A 169 -22.37 -2.01 0.19
N GLU A 170 -22.85 -0.90 0.77
CA GLU A 170 -22.91 0.38 0.05
C GLU A 170 -21.52 0.95 -0.24
N GLN A 171 -20.60 0.85 0.70
CA GLN A 171 -19.28 1.48 0.60
C GLN A 171 -18.23 0.61 -0.08
N PHE A 172 -18.36 -0.71 -0.01
CA PHE A 172 -17.35 -1.63 -0.53
C PHE A 172 -17.89 -2.49 -1.67
N GLY A 173 -17.02 -2.72 -2.64
CA GLY A 173 -17.34 -3.51 -3.82
C GLY A 173 -16.16 -4.28 -4.35
N THR A 174 -16.36 -4.88 -5.52
CA THR A 174 -15.32 -5.56 -6.27
C THR A 174 -14.50 -4.56 -7.07
N SER A 175 -13.20 -4.69 -7.03
CA SER A 175 -12.26 -3.90 -7.83
C SER A 175 -11.57 -4.73 -8.90
N PHE A 176 -11.09 -4.05 -9.93
CA PHE A 176 -10.28 -4.63 -10.98
C PHE A 176 -8.83 -4.23 -10.84
N SER A 177 -7.92 -5.19 -11.01
CA SER A 177 -6.47 -4.98 -10.98
C SER A 177 -5.82 -5.65 -12.18
N GLN A 178 -4.80 -5.03 -12.75
CA GLN A 178 -4.04 -5.58 -13.86
C GLN A 178 -2.54 -5.41 -13.66
N GLU A 179 -1.78 -6.38 -14.12
CA GLU A 179 -0.32 -6.35 -14.08
C GLU A 179 0.27 -6.87 -15.38
N HIS A 180 1.24 -6.15 -15.91
CA HIS A 180 1.94 -6.48 -17.15
C HIS A 180 3.44 -6.44 -16.91
N THR A 181 4.14 -7.48 -17.29
CA THR A 181 5.61 -7.57 -17.22
C THR A 181 6.17 -7.98 -18.57
N LEU A 182 7.08 -7.18 -19.10
CA LEU A 182 7.87 -7.50 -20.28
C LEU A 182 9.33 -7.64 -19.87
N SER A 183 10.00 -8.73 -20.25
CA SER A 183 11.43 -8.89 -20.02
C SER A 183 12.16 -9.43 -21.23
N ILE A 184 13.40 -9.01 -21.39
CA ILE A 184 14.32 -9.44 -22.45
C ILE A 184 15.63 -9.85 -21.79
N ASN A 185 16.12 -11.02 -22.12
CA ASN A 185 17.43 -11.49 -21.68
C ASN A 185 18.18 -12.17 -22.82
N GLY A 186 19.50 -12.13 -22.78
CA GLY A 186 20.35 -12.74 -23.79
C GLY A 186 21.82 -12.40 -23.59
N GLY A 187 22.64 -12.79 -24.54
CA GLY A 187 24.05 -12.44 -24.56
C GLY A 187 24.97 -13.56 -25.01
N ASP A 188 26.24 -13.30 -24.93
CA ASP A 188 27.33 -14.23 -25.24
C ASP A 188 28.34 -14.35 -24.07
N ASP A 189 29.54 -14.84 -24.36
CA ASP A 189 30.60 -14.99 -23.35
C ASP A 189 31.19 -13.64 -22.91
N ARG A 190 30.99 -12.57 -23.68
CA ARG A 190 31.52 -11.25 -23.40
C ARG A 190 30.50 -10.31 -22.79
N LEU A 191 29.24 -10.40 -23.21
CA LEU A 191 28.20 -9.50 -22.78
C LEU A 191 26.92 -10.29 -22.55
N GLN A 192 26.35 -10.19 -21.34
CA GLN A 192 25.05 -10.73 -21.00
C GLN A 192 24.19 -9.61 -20.44
N TYR A 193 22.92 -9.61 -20.80
CA TYR A 193 21.99 -8.57 -20.38
C TYR A 193 20.64 -9.13 -19.97
N TYR A 194 20.02 -8.46 -19.00
CA TYR A 194 18.63 -8.63 -18.59
C TYR A 194 18.01 -7.25 -18.49
N VAL A 195 16.85 -7.05 -19.10
CA VAL A 195 16.05 -5.81 -18.98
C VAL A 195 14.60 -6.21 -18.80
N SER A 196 13.93 -5.59 -17.84
CA SER A 196 12.49 -5.76 -17.63
C SER A 196 11.79 -4.45 -17.36
N GLY A 197 10.50 -4.41 -17.69
CA GLY A 197 9.57 -3.37 -17.32
C GLY A 197 8.28 -4.00 -16.78
N ASN A 198 7.74 -3.45 -15.68
CA ASN A 198 6.47 -3.89 -15.11
C ASN A 198 5.56 -2.69 -14.88
N TYR A 199 4.30 -2.88 -15.18
CA TYR A 199 3.20 -1.98 -14.84
C TYR A 199 2.17 -2.75 -14.03
N LEU A 200 1.85 -2.26 -12.85
CA LEU A 200 0.78 -2.74 -12.00
C LEU A 200 -0.21 -1.60 -11.76
N ASN A 201 -1.48 -1.83 -12.07
CA ASN A 201 -2.58 -0.98 -11.64
C ASN A 201 -3.50 -1.80 -10.73
N ARG A 202 -3.69 -1.34 -9.51
CA ARG A 202 -4.51 -1.98 -8.49
C ARG A 202 -5.61 -1.04 -8.04
N GLY A 203 -6.87 -1.41 -8.31
CA GLY A 203 -8.03 -0.70 -7.79
C GLY A 203 -8.25 -1.01 -6.31
N GLY A 204 -8.80 -0.06 -5.59
CA GLY A 204 -9.26 -0.25 -4.23
C GLY A 204 -10.66 -0.83 -4.15
N LEU A 205 -11.12 -1.10 -2.95
CA LEU A 205 -12.42 -1.74 -2.70
C LEU A 205 -13.56 -0.75 -2.45
N LEU A 206 -13.26 0.56 -2.44
CA LEU A 206 -14.29 1.58 -2.28
C LEU A 206 -15.17 1.66 -3.53
N ARG A 207 -16.49 1.71 -3.35
CA ARG A 207 -17.44 1.97 -4.44
C ARG A 207 -17.49 3.43 -4.84
N HIS A 208 -17.19 4.31 -3.88
CA HIS A 208 -17.29 5.76 -4.04
C HIS A 208 -15.95 6.40 -3.71
N GLY A 209 -15.56 7.41 -4.49
CA GLY A 209 -14.36 8.20 -4.25
C GLY A 209 -13.06 7.63 -4.83
N ASP A 210 -13.11 6.53 -5.54
CA ASP A 210 -12.01 5.90 -6.30
C ASP A 210 -10.65 5.90 -5.56
N ASP A 211 -10.23 4.77 -5.08
CA ASP A 211 -8.90 4.56 -4.55
C ASP A 211 -8.10 3.61 -5.45
N SER A 212 -6.84 3.94 -5.68
CA SER A 212 -5.98 3.18 -6.58
C SER A 212 -4.50 3.22 -6.20
N MET A 213 -3.77 2.22 -6.65
CA MET A 213 -2.32 2.18 -6.60
C MET A 213 -1.76 1.78 -7.96
N GLN A 214 -0.85 2.59 -8.48
CA GLN A 214 -0.09 2.27 -9.68
C GLN A 214 1.38 2.08 -9.32
N ARG A 215 2.01 1.09 -9.93
CA ARG A 215 3.45 0.86 -9.79
C ARG A 215 4.08 0.62 -11.16
N TYR A 216 5.14 1.37 -11.41
CA TYR A 216 6.00 1.20 -12.57
C TYR A 216 7.36 0.74 -12.07
N THR A 217 7.90 -0.34 -12.62
CA THR A 217 9.27 -0.75 -12.33
C THR A 217 10.05 -0.98 -13.60
N MET A 218 11.34 -0.68 -13.56
CA MET A 218 12.29 -0.98 -14.61
C MET A 218 13.55 -1.55 -13.97
N THR A 219 14.00 -2.69 -14.46
CA THR A 219 15.24 -3.35 -14.03
C THR A 219 16.13 -3.56 -15.25
N GLY A 220 17.40 -3.20 -15.13
CA GLY A 220 18.41 -3.43 -16.12
C GLY A 220 19.69 -3.98 -15.49
N LYS A 221 20.22 -5.09 -16.01
CA LYS A 221 21.46 -5.70 -15.53
C LYS A 221 22.32 -6.12 -16.71
N ILE A 222 23.56 -5.66 -16.71
CA ILE A 222 24.57 -5.96 -17.73
C ILE A 222 25.80 -6.56 -17.05
N ASN A 223 26.24 -7.70 -17.53
CA ASN A 223 27.50 -8.33 -17.16
C ASN A 223 28.41 -8.32 -18.38
N ALA A 224 29.58 -7.70 -18.27
CA ALA A 224 30.52 -7.57 -19.36
C ALA A 224 31.92 -8.09 -18.94
N GLN A 225 32.45 -9.03 -19.72
CA GLN A 225 33.87 -9.46 -19.60
C GLN A 225 34.70 -8.50 -20.45
N LEU A 226 35.28 -7.46 -19.84
CA LEU A 226 36.04 -6.40 -20.52
C LEU A 226 37.38 -6.93 -21.03
N THR A 227 38.05 -7.72 -20.19
CA THR A 227 39.31 -8.42 -20.56
C THR A 227 39.26 -9.84 -19.97
N LYS A 228 40.28 -10.66 -20.19
CA LYS A 228 40.36 -12.01 -19.59
C LYS A 228 40.40 -11.99 -18.05
N TRP A 229 40.83 -10.88 -17.46
CA TRP A 229 41.00 -10.71 -16.02
C TRP A 229 40.08 -9.64 -15.38
N LEU A 230 39.26 -8.89 -16.18
CA LEU A 230 38.43 -7.80 -15.68
C LEU A 230 36.97 -8.01 -16.14
N ARG A 231 36.08 -8.14 -15.18
CA ARG A 231 34.62 -8.21 -15.37
C ARG A 231 33.94 -6.97 -14.76
N MET A 232 32.98 -6.43 -15.46
CA MET A 232 32.10 -5.34 -15.01
C MET A 232 30.67 -5.86 -14.89
N THR A 233 29.97 -5.44 -13.84
CA THR A 233 28.53 -5.58 -13.71
C THR A 233 27.93 -4.22 -13.48
N TYR A 234 26.92 -3.84 -14.27
CA TYR A 234 26.09 -2.68 -14.03
C TYR A 234 24.66 -3.12 -13.78
N ASN A 235 24.07 -2.64 -12.68
CA ASN A 235 22.70 -2.94 -12.29
C ASN A 235 21.96 -1.64 -12.00
N THR A 236 20.81 -1.44 -12.61
CA THR A 236 19.93 -0.29 -12.39
C THR A 236 18.52 -0.77 -12.12
N ARG A 237 17.88 -0.19 -11.10
CA ARG A 237 16.47 -0.45 -10.76
C ARG A 237 15.78 0.88 -10.49
N PHE A 238 14.69 1.07 -11.17
CA PHE A 238 13.77 2.19 -10.95
C PHE A 238 12.41 1.65 -10.52
N SER A 239 11.78 2.32 -9.59
CA SER A 239 10.41 2.05 -9.18
C SER A 239 9.70 3.36 -8.87
N ARG A 240 8.51 3.55 -9.43
CA ARG A 240 7.54 4.58 -9.05
C ARG A 240 6.31 3.90 -8.50
N GLN A 241 5.84 4.36 -7.36
CA GLN A 241 4.57 3.97 -6.76
C GLN A 241 3.73 5.22 -6.56
N ASP A 242 2.55 5.22 -7.14
CA ASP A 242 1.56 6.28 -7.02
C ASP A 242 0.33 5.72 -6.31
N PHE A 243 -0.03 6.33 -5.18
CA PHE A 243 -1.28 6.06 -4.47
C PHE A 243 -2.19 7.27 -4.64
N ASP A 244 -3.45 7.02 -4.93
CA ASP A 244 -4.49 8.02 -5.02
C ASP A 244 -5.72 7.53 -4.26
N SER A 245 -6.24 8.35 -3.34
CA SER A 245 -7.39 8.01 -2.52
C SER A 245 -8.17 9.26 -2.12
N PRO A 246 -9.42 9.14 -1.68
CA PRO A 246 -10.13 10.25 -1.06
C PRO A 246 -9.34 10.88 0.08
N GLY A 247 -9.30 12.21 0.13
CA GLY A 247 -8.56 12.97 1.13
C GLY A 247 -9.02 12.67 2.56
N ASP A 248 -10.28 12.45 2.75
CA ASP A 248 -10.90 12.21 4.07
C ASP A 248 -10.52 10.85 4.70
N LEU A 249 -10.13 9.86 3.90
CA LEU A 249 -9.71 8.54 4.38
C LEU A 249 -8.37 8.55 5.13
N ILE A 250 -7.46 9.45 4.80
CA ILE A 250 -6.09 9.40 5.34
C ILE A 250 -6.01 9.80 6.80
N ASN A 251 -6.85 10.72 7.26
CA ASN A 251 -6.87 11.12 8.68
C ASN A 251 -7.70 10.21 9.57
N GLY A 252 -8.40 9.24 9.00
CA GLY A 252 -9.38 8.52 9.76
C GLY A 252 -9.88 7.25 9.10
N THR A 253 -8.99 6.45 8.47
CA THR A 253 -9.39 5.11 8.02
C THR A 253 -10.08 4.34 9.12
N ASP A 254 -9.57 4.43 10.33
CA ASP A 254 -10.19 3.79 11.50
C ASP A 254 -11.54 4.43 11.83
N VAL A 255 -11.67 5.76 11.69
CA VAL A 255 -12.92 6.48 11.91
C VAL A 255 -13.94 6.17 10.82
N PHE A 256 -13.52 6.10 9.55
CA PHE A 256 -14.41 5.73 8.45
C PHE A 256 -15.00 4.32 8.65
N PHE A 257 -14.17 3.30 8.85
CA PHE A 257 -14.62 1.93 9.10
C PHE A 257 -15.46 1.83 10.37
N HIS A 258 -15.04 2.49 11.44
CA HIS A 258 -15.77 2.55 12.69
C HIS A 258 -17.19 3.13 12.50
N ASN A 259 -17.31 4.20 11.75
CA ASN A 259 -18.61 4.83 11.47
C ASN A 259 -19.49 3.94 10.58
N MET A 260 -18.91 3.31 9.55
CA MET A 260 -19.70 2.41 8.67
C MET A 260 -20.31 1.24 9.44
N CYS A 261 -19.63 0.73 10.47
CA CYS A 261 -20.15 -0.32 11.33
C CYS A 261 -21.18 0.16 12.37
N ARG A 262 -21.27 1.47 12.61
CA ARG A 262 -22.13 2.08 13.65
C ARG A 262 -23.35 2.82 13.11
N TYR A 263 -23.31 3.18 11.83
CA TYR A 263 -24.39 3.96 11.26
C TYR A 263 -25.70 3.20 11.29
N TRP A 264 -26.75 3.95 11.51
CA TRP A 264 -28.08 3.42 11.64
C TRP A 264 -28.60 2.94 10.27
N PRO A 265 -29.02 1.71 10.16
CA PRO A 265 -29.55 1.20 8.89
C PRO A 265 -30.85 1.86 8.45
N ILE A 266 -31.57 2.55 9.33
CA ILE A 266 -32.73 3.35 8.99
C ILE A 266 -32.39 4.63 8.19
N LEU A 267 -31.15 5.03 8.09
CA LEU A 267 -30.72 6.16 7.26
C LEU A 267 -30.60 5.72 5.80
N PRO A 268 -31.23 6.38 4.85
CA PRO A 268 -30.97 6.16 3.43
C PRO A 268 -29.64 6.81 3.03
N THR A 269 -29.12 6.48 1.86
CA THR A 269 -27.87 7.06 1.33
C THR A 269 -28.07 8.45 0.77
N THR A 270 -29.26 8.74 0.22
CA THR A 270 -29.64 10.00 -0.40
C THR A 270 -30.89 10.60 0.20
N ASP A 271 -31.01 11.90 0.10
CA ASP A 271 -32.24 12.63 0.38
C ASP A 271 -33.28 12.43 -0.75
N PRO A 272 -34.55 12.87 -0.56
CA PRO A 272 -35.58 12.78 -1.60
C PRO A 272 -35.28 13.58 -2.89
N ASN A 273 -34.37 14.54 -2.85
CA ASN A 273 -33.93 15.32 -4.01
C ASN A 273 -32.78 14.63 -4.77
N GLY A 274 -32.26 13.49 -4.25
CA GLY A 274 -31.19 12.73 -4.86
C GLY A 274 -29.77 13.13 -4.43
N ASN A 275 -29.63 14.04 -3.47
CA ASN A 275 -28.31 14.42 -2.95
C ASN A 275 -27.83 13.41 -1.89
N TRP A 276 -26.52 13.18 -1.83
CA TRP A 276 -25.93 12.36 -0.79
C TRP A 276 -26.13 12.97 0.60
N LEU A 277 -26.62 12.17 1.54
CA LEU A 277 -26.65 12.60 2.93
C LEU A 277 -25.24 12.70 3.52
N PRO A 278 -24.97 13.68 4.42
CA PRO A 278 -23.69 13.77 5.12
C PRO A 278 -23.28 12.47 5.82
N GLU A 279 -24.25 11.79 6.42
CA GLU A 279 -24.07 10.53 7.14
C GLU A 279 -23.64 9.39 6.23
N SER A 280 -23.93 9.46 4.91
CA SER A 280 -23.49 8.44 3.97
C SER A 280 -21.97 8.46 3.72
N TYR A 281 -21.27 9.54 4.05
CA TYR A 281 -19.88 9.82 3.69
C TYR A 281 -19.59 9.85 2.18
N ILE A 282 -20.54 9.48 1.33
CA ILE A 282 -20.31 9.37 -0.11
C ILE A 282 -19.95 10.72 -0.71
N GLY A 283 -20.67 11.77 -0.35
CA GLY A 283 -20.35 13.13 -0.79
C GLY A 283 -18.93 13.58 -0.38
N ARG A 284 -18.49 13.20 0.82
CA ARG A 284 -17.15 13.49 1.33
C ARG A 284 -16.08 12.71 0.58
N LEU A 285 -16.30 11.42 0.29
CA LEU A 285 -15.38 10.59 -0.48
C LEU A 285 -15.21 11.09 -1.92
N GLN A 286 -16.29 11.58 -2.54
CA GLN A 286 -16.26 12.04 -3.92
C GLN A 286 -15.75 13.48 -4.08
N ASN A 287 -16.12 14.39 -3.16
CA ASN A 287 -15.92 15.81 -3.29
C ASN A 287 -15.01 16.44 -2.22
N GLY A 288 -14.61 15.68 -1.20
CA GLY A 288 -13.83 16.17 -0.06
C GLY A 288 -12.34 16.38 -0.33
N GLY A 289 -11.90 16.23 -1.58
CA GLY A 289 -10.51 16.34 -2.00
C GLY A 289 -9.80 15.01 -2.15
N ARG A 290 -8.52 15.05 -2.51
CA ARG A 290 -7.71 13.88 -2.82
C ARG A 290 -6.46 13.82 -1.95
N ALA A 291 -6.00 12.60 -1.73
CA ALA A 291 -4.69 12.35 -1.12
C ALA A 291 -3.87 11.48 -2.06
N LYS A 292 -2.77 12.05 -2.56
CA LYS A 292 -1.84 11.42 -3.48
C LYS A 292 -0.49 11.24 -2.82
N ASN A 293 0.08 10.07 -2.94
CA ASN A 293 1.41 9.75 -2.43
C ASN A 293 2.21 9.10 -3.56
N GLN A 294 3.23 9.81 -4.04
CA GLN A 294 4.17 9.33 -5.03
C GLN A 294 5.51 9.02 -4.36
N ALA A 295 6.06 7.84 -4.64
CA ALA A 295 7.38 7.46 -4.17
C ALA A 295 8.21 6.90 -5.33
N ASP A 296 9.32 7.59 -5.65
CA ASP A 296 10.29 7.17 -6.64
C ASP A 296 11.53 6.63 -5.96
N ARG A 297 12.03 5.52 -6.48
CA ARG A 297 13.27 4.90 -6.01
C ARG A 297 14.12 4.53 -7.21
N LEU A 298 15.32 5.09 -7.26
CA LEU A 298 16.36 4.74 -8.23
C LEU A 298 17.53 4.13 -7.49
N ALA A 299 17.95 2.93 -7.86
CA ALA A 299 19.14 2.28 -7.35
C ALA A 299 20.06 1.93 -8.52
N GLN A 300 21.33 2.30 -8.39
CA GLN A 300 22.37 2.04 -9.38
C GLN A 300 23.57 1.40 -8.70
N GLN A 301 24.09 0.36 -9.30
CA GLN A 301 25.26 -0.35 -8.82
C GLN A 301 26.22 -0.59 -9.99
N LEU A 302 27.45 -0.21 -9.82
CA LEU A 302 28.54 -0.49 -10.75
C LEU A 302 29.60 -1.29 -10.00
N SER A 303 29.90 -2.49 -10.49
CA SER A 303 30.83 -3.41 -9.86
C SER A 303 31.89 -3.84 -10.87
N PHE A 304 33.14 -3.88 -10.40
CA PHE A 304 34.31 -4.42 -11.12
C PHE A 304 34.94 -5.53 -10.30
N VAL A 305 35.20 -6.65 -10.95
CA VAL A 305 35.94 -7.75 -10.38
C VAL A 305 37.16 -7.99 -11.26
N ALA A 306 38.34 -7.82 -10.69
CA ALA A 306 39.59 -8.02 -11.40
C ALA A 306 40.43 -9.17 -10.78
N THR A 307 40.92 -10.08 -11.63
CA THR A 307 41.81 -11.18 -11.26
C THR A 307 43.12 -11.09 -12.04
N PRO A 308 43.96 -10.06 -11.74
CA PRO A 308 45.11 -9.73 -12.56
C PRO A 308 46.22 -10.79 -12.52
N VAL A 309 46.35 -11.48 -11.37
CA VAL A 309 47.30 -12.57 -11.17
C VAL A 309 46.65 -13.73 -10.40
N LYS A 310 47.18 -14.92 -10.50
CA LYS A 310 46.67 -16.11 -9.80
C LYS A 310 46.62 -15.87 -8.28
N GLY A 311 45.47 -16.12 -7.69
CA GLY A 311 45.21 -15.97 -6.26
C GLY A 311 44.78 -14.58 -5.82
N LEU A 312 44.95 -13.51 -6.62
CA LEU A 312 44.51 -12.15 -6.27
C LEU A 312 43.20 -11.79 -6.95
N THR A 313 42.23 -11.40 -6.15
CA THR A 313 40.93 -10.85 -6.61
C THR A 313 40.76 -9.45 -6.02
N LEU A 314 40.53 -8.48 -6.89
CA LEU A 314 40.22 -7.10 -6.51
C LEU A 314 38.74 -6.82 -6.85
N ASN A 315 38.01 -6.27 -5.90
CA ASN A 315 36.61 -5.91 -6.06
C ASN A 315 36.43 -4.41 -5.80
N ALA A 316 35.76 -3.74 -6.71
CA ALA A 316 35.33 -2.35 -6.56
C ALA A 316 33.83 -2.25 -6.86
N GLU A 317 33.06 -1.73 -5.93
CA GLU A 317 31.63 -1.59 -6.08
C GLU A 317 31.21 -0.18 -5.66
N LEU A 318 30.42 0.46 -6.49
CA LEU A 318 29.82 1.76 -6.26
C LEU A 318 28.32 1.61 -6.25
N ASN A 319 27.71 1.87 -5.11
CA ASN A 319 26.27 1.83 -4.90
C ASN A 319 25.73 3.25 -4.76
N TYR A 320 24.69 3.57 -5.53
CA TYR A 320 24.00 4.85 -5.46
C TYR A 320 22.49 4.64 -5.44
N ARG A 321 21.81 5.28 -4.48
CA ARG A 321 20.35 5.21 -4.35
C ARG A 321 19.78 6.60 -4.14
N ILE A 322 18.71 6.91 -4.86
CA ILE A 322 17.89 8.09 -4.66
C ILE A 322 16.48 7.60 -4.28
N VAL A 323 15.92 8.20 -3.26
CA VAL A 323 14.52 8.07 -2.89
C VAL A 323 13.92 9.47 -2.88
N THR A 324 12.86 9.67 -3.64
CA THR A 324 12.05 10.88 -3.57
C THR A 324 10.62 10.50 -3.19
N GLN A 325 10.01 11.30 -2.35
CA GLN A 325 8.62 11.16 -1.97
C GLN A 325 7.93 12.51 -2.11
N PHE A 326 6.77 12.49 -2.70
CA PHE A 326 5.90 13.64 -2.82
C PHE A 326 4.50 13.26 -2.36
N ASN A 327 3.99 13.93 -1.34
CA ASN A 327 2.64 13.75 -0.84
C ASN A 327 1.88 15.04 -1.07
N HIS A 328 0.74 14.91 -1.75
CA HIS A 328 -0.24 15.98 -1.94
C HIS A 328 -1.52 15.57 -1.23
N ARG A 329 -2.13 16.48 -0.51
CA ARG A 329 -3.44 16.31 0.06
C ARG A 329 -4.20 17.62 0.03
N ASP A 330 -5.38 17.59 -0.55
CA ASP A 330 -6.31 18.70 -0.51
C ASP A 330 -7.56 18.33 0.30
N TRP A 331 -8.11 19.30 0.99
CA TRP A 331 -9.41 19.26 1.63
C TRP A 331 -10.28 20.28 0.96
N GLN A 332 -11.37 19.83 0.35
CA GLN A 332 -12.32 20.71 -0.33
C GLN A 332 -13.58 20.84 0.50
N THR A 333 -14.24 22.00 0.38
CA THR A 333 -15.54 22.21 1.00
C THR A 333 -16.57 21.27 0.40
N VAL A 334 -17.21 20.47 1.26
CA VAL A 334 -18.31 19.59 0.85
C VAL A 334 -19.62 20.21 1.29
N TYR A 335 -20.60 20.15 0.40
CA TYR A 335 -21.93 20.68 0.65
C TYR A 335 -22.95 19.57 0.83
N ALA A 336 -23.86 19.77 1.77
CA ALA A 336 -25.11 19.06 1.90
C ALA A 336 -26.25 20.01 1.52
N TYR A 337 -27.47 19.48 1.41
CA TYR A 337 -28.60 20.26 0.88
C TYR A 337 -29.81 20.18 1.83
N ASP A 338 -30.49 21.32 1.97
CA ASP A 338 -31.74 21.39 2.71
C ASP A 338 -32.93 20.83 1.90
N CYS A 339 -34.13 20.86 2.47
CA CYS A 339 -35.35 20.33 1.81
C CYS A 339 -35.77 21.11 0.56
N ASP A 340 -35.31 22.36 0.42
CA ASP A 340 -35.54 23.21 -0.76
C ASP A 340 -34.37 23.18 -1.74
N ASN A 341 -33.43 22.23 -1.51
CA ASN A 341 -32.21 22.02 -2.32
C ASN A 341 -31.21 23.17 -2.27
N ASN A 342 -31.21 23.97 -1.19
CA ASN A 342 -30.19 24.98 -0.97
C ASN A 342 -28.96 24.34 -0.32
N PRO A 343 -27.72 24.64 -0.81
CA PRO A 343 -26.52 24.08 -0.25
C PRO A 343 -26.19 24.69 1.13
N TYR A 344 -25.65 23.88 2.02
CA TYR A 344 -24.98 24.30 3.23
C TYR A 344 -23.71 23.47 3.44
N VAL A 345 -22.74 24.05 4.16
CA VAL A 345 -21.46 23.37 4.38
C VAL A 345 -21.66 22.15 5.28
N ASP A 346 -21.25 20.99 4.80
CA ASP A 346 -21.16 19.75 5.59
C ASP A 346 -19.81 19.69 6.34
N ILE A 347 -18.70 19.72 5.60
CA ILE A 347 -17.35 19.73 6.18
C ILE A 347 -16.44 20.72 5.42
N ASN A 348 -15.32 21.06 6.04
CA ASN A 348 -14.25 21.90 5.46
C ASN A 348 -14.79 23.28 4.99
N ALA A 349 -15.26 24.12 5.90
CA ALA A 349 -15.76 25.46 5.58
C ALA A 349 -14.75 26.28 4.77
N THR A 350 -13.46 25.97 4.86
CA THR A 350 -12.38 26.54 4.06
C THR A 350 -11.56 25.40 3.44
N SER A 351 -11.38 25.45 2.13
CA SER A 351 -10.51 24.51 1.43
C SER A 351 -9.05 24.75 1.79
N SER A 352 -8.28 23.70 1.91
CA SER A 352 -6.85 23.75 2.24
C SER A 352 -6.07 22.68 1.48
N VAL A 353 -4.75 22.91 1.31
CA VAL A 353 -3.83 22.00 0.65
C VAL A 353 -2.63 21.78 1.57
N TYR A 354 -2.18 20.53 1.63
CA TYR A 354 -0.94 20.14 2.26
C TYR A 354 -0.05 19.45 1.23
N GLU A 355 1.20 19.88 1.16
CA GLU A 355 2.21 19.27 0.33
C GLU A 355 3.45 18.93 1.16
N TYR A 356 4.01 17.76 0.91
CA TYR A 356 5.24 17.31 1.52
C TYR A 356 6.15 16.73 0.44
N SER A 357 7.41 17.15 0.46
CA SER A 357 8.46 16.65 -0.42
C SER A 357 9.64 16.17 0.40
N PHE A 358 10.13 14.98 0.08
CA PHE A 358 11.30 14.39 0.71
C PHE A 358 12.24 13.85 -0.37
N LYS A 359 13.54 14.03 -0.16
CA LYS A 359 14.58 13.44 -1.00
C LYS A 359 15.71 12.91 -0.13
N SER A 360 16.12 11.67 -0.36
CA SER A 360 17.29 11.05 0.25
C SER A 360 18.20 10.54 -0.84
N ASN A 361 19.50 10.80 -0.68
CA ASN A 361 20.55 10.21 -1.50
C ASN A 361 21.40 9.30 -0.60
N TYR A 362 21.81 8.18 -1.15
CA TYR A 362 22.72 7.24 -0.49
C TYR A 362 23.82 6.88 -1.46
N PHE A 363 25.07 6.99 -1.02
CA PHE A 363 26.25 6.61 -1.79
C PHE A 363 27.13 5.71 -0.94
N ASN A 364 27.53 4.56 -1.48
CA ASN A 364 28.32 3.57 -0.76
C ASN A 364 29.35 2.93 -1.69
N PRO A 365 30.62 3.37 -1.66
CA PRO A 365 31.73 2.68 -2.28
C PRO A 365 32.25 1.55 -1.40
N ASN A 366 32.51 0.41 -2.02
CA ASN A 366 33.12 -0.77 -1.43
C ASN A 366 34.34 -1.17 -2.24
N LEU A 367 35.48 -1.26 -1.61
CA LEU A 367 36.72 -1.68 -2.22
C LEU A 367 37.33 -2.78 -1.35
N PHE A 368 37.58 -3.95 -1.91
CA PHE A 368 38.26 -5.01 -1.17
C PHE A 368 39.13 -5.86 -2.08
N ALA A 369 40.22 -6.35 -1.50
CA ALA A 369 41.17 -7.25 -2.12
C ALA A 369 41.21 -8.57 -1.33
N GLU A 370 41.24 -9.65 -2.06
CA GLU A 370 41.35 -11.00 -1.51
C GLU A 370 42.57 -11.68 -2.16
N TYR A 371 43.45 -12.25 -1.34
CA TYR A 371 44.56 -13.07 -1.81
C TYR A 371 44.47 -14.47 -1.23
N SER A 372 44.46 -15.48 -2.10
CA SER A 372 44.40 -16.89 -1.75
C SER A 372 45.61 -17.61 -2.30
N HIS A 373 46.31 -18.34 -1.45
CA HIS A 373 47.47 -19.14 -1.85
C HIS A 373 47.51 -20.48 -1.09
N SER A 374 47.93 -21.54 -1.77
CA SER A 374 48.07 -22.87 -1.18
C SER A 374 49.55 -23.25 -1.09
N PHE A 375 50.02 -23.61 0.11
CA PHE A 375 51.37 -24.06 0.41
C PHE A 375 51.28 -25.54 0.82
N GLY A 376 51.46 -26.46 -0.12
CA GLY A 376 51.23 -27.89 0.14
C GLY A 376 49.80 -28.17 0.58
N GLU A 377 49.62 -28.72 1.78
CA GLU A 377 48.29 -28.99 2.35
C GLU A 377 47.62 -27.76 3.05
N HIS A 378 48.38 -26.67 3.21
CA HIS A 378 47.86 -25.47 3.88
C HIS A 378 47.32 -24.47 2.88
N ASN A 379 46.08 -24.03 3.13
CA ASN A 379 45.38 -23.00 2.34
C ASN A 379 45.28 -21.72 3.17
N MET A 380 45.84 -20.63 2.63
CA MET A 380 45.78 -19.30 3.23
C MET A 380 44.87 -18.41 2.41
N LYS A 381 43.98 -17.68 3.08
CA LYS A 381 43.15 -16.65 2.49
C LYS A 381 43.21 -15.40 3.38
N VAL A 382 43.57 -14.28 2.77
CA VAL A 382 43.62 -12.96 3.42
C VAL A 382 42.74 -12.02 2.65
N MET A 383 41.95 -11.24 3.36
CA MET A 383 41.08 -10.22 2.79
C MET A 383 41.26 -8.91 3.56
N GLY A 384 41.33 -7.80 2.85
CA GLY A 384 41.34 -6.45 3.39
C GLY A 384 40.48 -5.54 2.52
N GLY A 385 39.81 -4.58 3.14
CA GLY A 385 38.90 -3.73 2.38
C GLY A 385 38.54 -2.42 3.06
N PHE A 386 37.89 -1.57 2.30
CA PHE A 386 37.34 -0.28 2.71
C PHE A 386 35.90 -0.18 2.27
N GLN A 387 35.06 0.29 3.17
CA GLN A 387 33.65 0.63 2.91
C GLN A 387 33.33 1.97 3.54
N SER A 388 32.54 2.77 2.85
CA SER A 388 32.01 4.02 3.40
C SER A 388 30.55 4.23 2.98
N GLU A 389 29.78 4.95 3.78
CA GLU A 389 28.38 5.27 3.53
C GLU A 389 28.16 6.77 3.74
N TRP A 390 27.47 7.41 2.81
CA TRP A 390 27.02 8.81 2.89
C TRP A 390 25.51 8.89 2.59
N PHE A 391 24.80 9.69 3.41
CA PHE A 391 23.35 9.92 3.33
C PHE A 391 23.06 11.38 3.02
#